data_e9c58d09923d251cfbb20b9a9211bd9e
#
_entry.id   e9c58d09923d251cfbb20b9a9211bd9e
#
_cell.length_a   1.000
_cell.length_b   1.000
_cell.length_c   1.000
_cell.angle_alpha   90.00
_cell.angle_beta   90.00
_cell.angle_gamma   90.00
#
_symmetry.space_group_name_H-M   'P 1'
#
loop_
_entity.id
_entity.type
_entity.pdbx_description
1 polymer ?
#
loop_
_entity_poly.entity_id
_entity_poly.type
_entity_poly.pdbx_seq_one_letter_code
_entity_poly.pdbx_strand_id
1 'polypeptide(L)'
;SIAETADRYGIYFSPGDHERIPGWMQVHYRLQFDNNGYPRMYVFNNCKAFIRTMPLMMYSETKPEDIDTTLEDHCPDEVRYMCMSRPVKPIIPKERKPIVSDPLNQFADTQRY
;
A
#
# COMPACT_ATOMS: atom_id res chain seq x y z
N SER A 1 11.48 -28.03 9.72
CA SER A 1 10.79 -26.73 9.82
C SER A 1 9.28 -26.93 10.02
N ILE A 2 8.60 -25.88 10.42
CA ILE A 2 7.13 -25.90 10.56
C ILE A 2 6.48 -26.18 9.21
N ALA A 3 7.01 -25.59 8.14
CA ALA A 3 6.48 -25.80 6.78
C ALA A 3 6.62 -27.26 6.34
N GLU A 4 7.74 -27.90 6.62
CA GLU A 4 7.96 -29.32 6.33
C GLU A 4 7.02 -30.21 7.13
N THR A 5 6.78 -29.87 8.38
CA THR A 5 5.82 -30.59 9.23
C THR A 5 4.41 -30.47 8.67
N ALA A 6 4.01 -29.25 8.27
CA ALA A 6 2.69 -29.02 7.67
C ALA A 6 2.51 -29.78 6.36
N ASP A 7 3.59 -29.86 5.56
CA ASP A 7 3.58 -30.59 4.30
C ASP A 7 3.20 -32.07 4.48
N ARG A 8 3.67 -32.69 5.56
CA ARG A 8 3.30 -34.05 5.90
C ARG A 8 1.82 -34.28 6.17
N TYR A 9 1.12 -33.20 6.53
CA TYR A 9 -0.32 -33.19 6.77
C TYR A 9 -1.13 -32.65 5.61
N GLY A 10 -0.50 -32.46 4.46
CA GLY A 10 -1.18 -31.99 3.25
C GLY A 10 -1.38 -30.47 3.18
N ILE A 11 -0.70 -29.73 4.02
CA ILE A 11 -0.76 -28.27 4.02
C ILE A 11 0.57 -27.73 3.47
N TYR A 12 0.49 -27.06 2.33
CA TYR A 12 1.67 -26.58 1.64
C TYR A 12 1.85 -25.07 1.82
N PHE A 13 3.02 -24.69 2.28
CA PHE A 13 3.40 -23.30 2.42
C PHE A 13 4.54 -22.95 1.45
N SER A 14 4.41 -21.83 0.79
CA SER A 14 5.51 -21.24 0.02
C SER A 14 6.16 -20.13 0.83
N PRO A 15 7.48 -19.93 0.71
CA PRO A 15 8.11 -18.77 1.30
C PRO A 15 7.49 -17.48 0.77
N GLY A 16 7.18 -16.55 1.67
CA GLY A 16 6.71 -15.23 1.30
C GLY A 16 7.86 -14.35 0.83
N ASP A 17 7.57 -13.41 -0.06
CA ASP A 17 8.52 -12.38 -0.41
C ASP A 17 8.55 -11.34 0.70
N HIS A 18 9.69 -11.23 1.37
CA HIS A 18 9.86 -10.39 2.54
C HIS A 18 10.56 -9.05 2.23
N GLU A 19 10.79 -8.72 0.98
CA GLU A 19 11.38 -7.43 0.63
C GLU A 19 10.49 -6.28 1.08
N ARG A 20 11.07 -5.39 1.89
CA ARG A 20 10.28 -4.35 2.58
C ARG A 20 9.87 -3.23 1.65
N ILE A 21 10.81 -2.65 0.91
CA ILE A 21 10.52 -1.49 0.05
C ILE A 21 9.53 -1.85 -1.05
N PRO A 22 9.75 -2.89 -1.87
CA PRO A 22 8.74 -3.31 -2.82
C PRO A 22 7.41 -3.70 -2.18
N GLY A 23 7.46 -4.31 -0.99
CA GLY A 23 6.26 -4.68 -0.26
C GLY A 23 5.42 -3.47 0.14
N TRP A 24 6.04 -2.45 0.71
CA TRP A 24 5.35 -1.22 1.07
C TRP A 24 4.82 -0.48 -0.16
N MET A 25 5.54 -0.51 -1.26
CA MET A 25 5.05 0.04 -2.51
C MET A 25 3.78 -0.65 -2.98
N GLN A 26 3.70 -1.98 -2.84
CA GLN A 26 2.49 -2.73 -3.18
C GLN A 26 1.31 -2.35 -2.29
N VAL A 27 1.54 -2.10 -1.01
CA VAL A 27 0.50 -1.60 -0.11
C VAL A 27 0.00 -0.23 -0.59
N HIS A 28 0.93 0.68 -0.90
CA HIS A 28 0.58 1.99 -1.44
C HIS A 28 -0.25 1.89 -2.72
N TYR A 29 0.15 1.04 -3.65
CA TYR A 29 -0.57 0.88 -4.92
C TYR A 29 -2.00 0.40 -4.72
N ARG A 30 -2.22 -0.49 -3.74
CA ARG A 30 -3.57 -0.96 -3.43
C ARG A 30 -4.44 0.09 -2.76
N LEU A 31 -3.83 0.99 -2.02
CA LEU A 31 -4.54 2.08 -1.34
C LEU A 31 -4.75 3.30 -2.23
N GLN A 32 -4.10 3.38 -3.38
CA GLN A 32 -4.32 4.46 -4.33
C GLN A 32 -5.76 4.46 -4.82
N PHE A 33 -6.33 5.65 -4.95
CA PHE A 33 -7.61 5.82 -5.59
C PHE A 33 -7.46 5.79 -7.11
N ASP A 34 -8.37 5.09 -7.77
CA ASP A 34 -8.45 5.12 -9.24
C ASP A 34 -9.10 6.44 -9.72
N ASN A 35 -9.29 6.54 -11.03
CA ASN A 35 -9.88 7.74 -11.61
C ASN A 35 -11.33 7.98 -11.18
N ASN A 36 -11.98 6.96 -10.66
CA ASN A 36 -13.35 7.03 -10.16
C ASN A 36 -13.41 7.24 -8.64
N GLY A 37 -12.25 7.35 -7.99
CA GLY A 37 -12.17 7.57 -6.56
C GLY A 37 -12.24 6.30 -5.71
N TYR A 38 -12.04 5.13 -6.30
CA TYR A 38 -12.08 3.85 -5.58
C TYR A 38 -10.69 3.28 -5.37
N PRO A 39 -10.35 2.84 -4.14
CA PRO A 39 -9.13 2.10 -3.90
C PRO A 39 -9.27 0.66 -4.37
N ARG A 40 -8.15 -0.04 -4.46
CA ARG A 40 -8.12 -1.46 -4.80
C ARG A 40 -8.10 -2.38 -3.59
N MET A 41 -8.12 -1.81 -2.41
CA MET A 41 -8.19 -2.56 -1.15
C MET A 41 -9.11 -1.82 -0.18
N TYR A 42 -9.98 -2.58 0.46
CA TYR A 42 -10.90 -2.07 1.48
C TYR A 42 -10.61 -2.77 2.79
N VAL A 43 -10.77 -2.05 3.87
CA VAL A 43 -10.58 -2.57 5.22
C VAL A 43 -11.84 -2.31 6.02
N PHE A 44 -12.40 -3.37 6.58
CA PHE A 44 -13.56 -3.23 7.44
C PHE A 44 -13.20 -2.51 8.74
N ASN A 45 -14.16 -1.79 9.30
CA ASN A 45 -13.94 -1.00 10.51
C ASN A 45 -13.67 -1.84 11.76
N ASN A 46 -13.95 -3.15 11.71
CA ASN A 46 -13.62 -4.06 12.80
C ASN A 46 -12.18 -4.60 12.73
N CYS A 47 -11.44 -4.28 11.69
CA CYS A 47 -10.01 -4.61 11.59
C CYS A 47 -9.18 -3.61 12.39
N LYS A 48 -9.32 -3.67 13.72
CA LYS A 48 -8.77 -2.66 14.64
C LYS A 48 -7.25 -2.56 14.58
N ALA A 49 -6.57 -3.71 14.51
CA ALA A 49 -5.12 -3.74 14.46
C ALA A 49 -4.59 -3.08 13.18
N PHE A 50 -5.22 -3.34 12.04
CA PHE A 50 -4.85 -2.70 10.79
C PHE A 50 -5.01 -1.18 10.86
N ILE A 51 -6.17 -0.73 11.31
CA ILE A 51 -6.51 0.71 11.37
C ILE A 51 -5.55 1.45 12.31
N ARG A 52 -5.17 0.81 13.41
CA ARG A 52 -4.28 1.41 14.40
C ARG A 52 -2.83 1.44 13.94
N THR A 53 -2.35 0.36 13.33
CA THR A 53 -0.92 0.17 13.08
C THR A 53 -0.45 0.62 11.71
N MET A 54 -1.28 0.44 10.66
CA MET A 54 -0.86 0.74 9.29
C MET A 54 -0.50 2.21 9.05
N PRO A 55 -1.26 3.20 9.53
CA PRO A 55 -0.89 4.60 9.30
C PRO A 55 0.47 4.95 9.90
N LEU A 56 0.81 4.37 11.05
CA LEU A 56 2.10 4.60 11.68
C LEU A 56 3.24 4.03 10.86
N MET A 57 3.07 2.82 10.32
CA MET A 57 4.08 2.17 9.49
C MET A 57 4.26 2.88 8.16
N MET A 58 3.17 3.33 7.55
CA MET A 58 3.22 4.08 6.29
C MET A 58 3.95 5.41 6.48
N TYR A 59 3.73 6.07 7.61
CA TYR A 59 4.45 7.28 7.94
C TYR A 59 5.93 7.02 8.17
N SER A 60 6.26 5.95 8.89
CA SER A 60 7.62 5.57 9.21
C SER A 60 8.44 5.21 7.98
N GLU A 61 7.81 4.72 6.92
CA GLU A 61 8.49 4.40 5.66
C GLU A 61 9.06 5.65 4.98
N THR A 62 8.49 6.83 5.24
CA THR A 62 9.04 8.09 4.76
C THR A 62 10.21 8.58 5.61
N LYS A 63 10.36 8.06 6.83
CA LYS A 63 11.42 8.38 7.78
C LYS A 63 11.97 7.11 8.41
N PRO A 64 12.75 6.31 7.68
CA PRO A 64 13.19 5.01 8.16
C PRO A 64 13.97 5.06 9.48
N GLU A 65 14.68 6.14 9.74
CA GLU A 65 15.45 6.33 10.95
C GLU A 65 14.59 6.48 12.22
N ASP A 66 13.32 6.82 12.07
CA ASP A 66 12.39 7.00 13.18
C ASP A 66 11.61 5.72 13.49
N ILE A 67 11.87 4.64 12.78
CA ILE A 67 11.12 3.39 12.96
C ILE A 67 11.59 2.70 14.23
N ASP A 68 10.71 2.62 15.19
CA ASP A 68 10.85 1.68 16.29
C ASP A 68 10.20 0.35 15.89
N THR A 69 11.04 -0.55 15.39
CA THR A 69 10.59 -1.87 14.94
C THR A 69 10.18 -2.79 16.08
N THR A 70 10.33 -2.36 17.32
CA THR A 70 9.84 -3.11 18.48
C THR A 70 8.34 -2.94 18.69
N LEU A 71 7.74 -1.94 18.04
CA LEU A 71 6.31 -1.72 18.10
C LEU A 71 5.56 -2.73 17.22
N GLU A 72 4.26 -2.78 17.41
CA GLU A 72 3.37 -3.75 16.77
C GLU A 72 3.44 -3.71 15.24
N ASP A 73 4.33 -4.50 14.66
CA ASP A 73 4.53 -4.60 13.23
C ASP A 73 3.90 -5.86 12.62
N HIS A 74 3.29 -6.73 13.44
CA HIS A 74 2.76 -8.01 12.97
C HIS A 74 1.68 -7.83 11.89
N CYS A 75 0.69 -7.00 12.15
CA CYS A 75 -0.37 -6.76 11.18
C CYS A 75 0.15 -6.06 9.92
N PRO A 76 0.94 -4.99 9.99
CA PRO A 76 1.56 -4.39 8.80
C PRO A 76 2.39 -5.38 8.00
N ASP A 77 3.18 -6.24 8.64
CA ASP A 77 3.99 -7.24 7.95
C ASP A 77 3.11 -8.26 7.23
N GLU A 78 2.04 -8.74 7.86
CA GLU A 78 1.09 -9.65 7.23
C GLU A 78 0.46 -9.03 5.99
N VAL A 79 0.04 -7.77 6.08
CA VAL A 79 -0.54 -7.03 4.94
C VAL A 79 0.48 -6.89 3.83
N ARG A 80 1.71 -6.58 4.15
CA ARG A 80 2.81 -6.47 3.19
C ARG A 80 3.04 -7.78 2.45
N TYR A 81 3.12 -8.89 3.18
CA TYR A 81 3.25 -10.22 2.58
C TYR A 81 2.06 -10.56 1.68
N MET A 82 0.86 -10.26 2.14
CA MET A 82 -0.34 -10.47 1.34
C MET A 82 -0.29 -9.70 0.02
N CYS A 83 0.07 -8.44 0.08
CA CYS A 83 0.15 -7.59 -1.12
C CYS A 83 1.25 -8.05 -2.08
N MET A 84 2.39 -8.52 -1.56
CA MET A 84 3.47 -9.06 -2.39
C MET A 84 3.10 -10.39 -3.04
N SER A 85 2.21 -11.17 -2.44
CA SER A 85 1.76 -12.43 -3.03
C SER A 85 0.93 -12.23 -4.31
N ARG A 86 0.32 -11.06 -4.46
CA ARG A 86 -0.51 -10.68 -5.61
C ARG A 86 -0.19 -9.25 -6.02
N PRO A 87 0.97 -9.00 -6.64
CA PRO A 87 1.36 -7.64 -6.99
C PRO A 87 0.38 -6.99 -7.95
N VAL A 88 0.20 -5.69 -7.80
CA VAL A 88 -0.62 -4.88 -8.69
C VAL A 88 0.24 -3.74 -9.26
N LYS A 89 -0.15 -3.25 -10.43
CA LYS A 89 0.53 -2.11 -11.03
C LYS A 89 0.08 -0.81 -10.37
N PRO A 90 0.96 0.19 -10.29
CA PRO A 90 0.55 1.51 -9.82
C PRO A 90 -0.51 2.09 -10.74
N ILE A 91 -1.38 2.91 -10.16
CA ILE A 91 -2.33 3.69 -10.95
C ILE A 91 -1.59 4.90 -11.48
N ILE A 92 -1.55 5.01 -12.81
CA ILE A 92 -0.96 6.16 -13.46
C ILE A 92 -2.03 7.22 -13.58
N PRO A 93 -1.84 8.42 -13.01
CA PRO A 93 -2.79 9.50 -13.18
C PRO A 93 -2.97 9.82 -14.66
N LYS A 94 -4.20 10.07 -15.09
CA LYS A 94 -4.42 10.58 -16.43
C LYS A 94 -3.62 11.86 -16.60
N GLU A 95 -2.85 11.91 -17.70
CA GLU A 95 -2.23 13.16 -18.08
C GLU A 95 -3.32 14.22 -18.23
N ARG A 96 -3.22 15.23 -17.43
CA ARG A 96 -4.02 16.42 -17.66
C ARG A 96 -3.43 17.08 -18.90
N LYS A 97 -4.28 17.26 -19.91
CA LYS A 97 -3.87 18.06 -21.05
C LYS A 97 -3.34 19.40 -20.52
N PRO A 98 -2.13 19.81 -20.92
CA PRO A 98 -1.67 21.13 -20.57
C PRO A 98 -2.75 22.10 -21.04
N ILE A 99 -3.21 22.87 -20.11
CA ILE A 99 -4.20 23.88 -20.42
C ILE A 99 -3.49 24.94 -21.21
N VAL A 100 -3.63 24.86 -22.51
CA VAL A 100 -3.24 25.96 -23.39
C VAL A 100 -4.30 27.00 -23.19
N SER A 101 -4.13 27.72 -22.13
CA SER A 101 -5.11 28.72 -21.84
C SER A 101 -4.77 30.05 -22.46
N ASP A 102 -5.80 30.77 -22.83
CA ASP A 102 -5.66 32.18 -22.78
C ASP A 102 -5.26 32.62 -21.34
N PRO A 103 -4.65 33.78 -21.17
CA PRO A 103 -4.16 34.19 -19.85
C PRO A 103 -5.26 34.29 -18.78
N LEU A 104 -6.51 34.37 -19.16
CA LEU A 104 -7.63 34.44 -18.23
C LEU A 104 -7.95 33.09 -17.63
N ASN A 105 -7.75 32.03 -18.39
CA ASN A 105 -7.98 30.67 -17.90
C ASN A 105 -6.90 30.15 -16.98
N GLN A 106 -5.70 30.72 -17.03
CA GLN A 106 -4.60 30.31 -16.18
C GLN A 106 -4.94 30.41 -14.70
N PHE A 107 -5.65 31.44 -14.29
CA PHE A 107 -6.05 31.63 -12.90
C PHE A 107 -7.13 30.63 -12.47
N ALA A 108 -8.07 30.33 -13.34
CA ALA A 108 -9.09 29.34 -13.05
C ALA A 108 -8.50 27.96 -12.93
N ASP A 109 -7.49 27.64 -13.72
CA ASP A 109 -6.87 26.33 -13.76
C ASP A 109 -5.94 26.07 -12.56
N THR A 110 -5.24 27.08 -12.10
CA THR A 110 -4.42 26.99 -10.90
C THR A 110 -5.26 26.79 -9.64
N GLN A 111 -6.51 27.20 -9.64
CA GLN A 111 -7.43 27.01 -8.51
C GLN A 111 -8.05 25.61 -8.45
N ARG A 112 -7.90 24.81 -9.47
CA ARG A 112 -8.45 23.47 -9.54
C ARG A 112 -7.57 22.38 -8.91
N TYR A 113 -6.40 22.77 -8.49
CA TYR A 113 -5.42 21.82 -7.93
C TYR A 113 -5.35 21.90 -6.41
#